data_2ec392af6bf11faa1c484a546c557c2e
#
_entry.id   2ec392af6bf11faa1c484a546c557c2e
#
_cell.length_a   1.000
_cell.length_b   1.000
_cell.length_c   1.000
_cell.angle_alpha   90.00
_cell.angle_beta   90.00
_cell.angle_gamma   90.00
#
_symmetry.space_group_name_H-M   'P 1'
#
loop_
_entity.id
_entity.type
_entity.pdbx_description
1 polymer ?
#
loop_
_entity_poly.entity_id
_entity_poly.type
_entity_poly.pdbx_seq_one_letter_code
_entity_poly.pdbx_strand_id
1 'polypeptide(L)'
;MFVWEKGVLNGEQEDAIKKDESVLLVACPGSGKTRTLTYKIAYELSRLESNKKFVVAITYTNNAADEIKERIELLGVNTEQLWIGTIHSFCLEWILKPYHQYLDELKYGFRVISSFDSEKILTELCRSYEKPKITYWDCGIIAKTDNYHLTCLEPNKYKSLLKVYSEYFKILRKNNQIDFEQILFYSYKLLKKKPVISLILCKIFPFILIDEYQDTKEIQYHIIGKILSANIGDSKTLIVGDPNQSIYKSLGGFPMPKTELEKLFGFKLLELGLTNNYRSSDKIINYFEYFKSYPNSIKACGCDKDYPSIITYNTSVTVDNIIDEVANLILFNVTERGISPNEICVVAPQWVHIASITRQLMVRLPDYSFDGPGMAPFSRDIDNFWFKISRIALTEPSPHMYIRRLRWSKEILKELDSIGVDVSDISEKQFLRICNSISVDENEGLKYLESFFDKICNHLSIILNDYDMLNEHYISFFESSKNRIERLEKEGSSSIGKIESFRKVFKQKDGITVSTIHGVKGEEYDTMIGFALLDDYVPHFNDKSGDENAQKLLYVLASRARKNLHIISESGRGVNKYKPKGKLPTPNLIEYKYQYDDMKLYY
;
A
#
# COMPACT_ATOMS: atom_id res chain seq x y z
N MET A 1 1.78 32.85 6.34
CA MET A 1 1.27 31.69 7.12
C MET A 1 0.02 31.18 6.42
N PHE A 2 -0.05 29.88 6.16
CA PHE A 2 -1.21 29.25 5.54
C PHE A 2 -2.43 29.32 6.47
N VAL A 3 -3.56 29.78 5.95
CA VAL A 3 -4.83 29.93 6.69
C VAL A 3 -5.93 29.25 5.87
N TRP A 4 -6.85 28.59 6.52
CA TRP A 4 -8.01 27.95 5.93
C TRP A 4 -9.32 28.64 6.34
N GLU A 5 -10.36 28.46 5.56
CA GLU A 5 -11.68 29.01 5.83
C GLU A 5 -12.31 28.33 7.06
N LYS A 6 -13.07 29.12 7.82
CA LYS A 6 -13.80 28.61 8.99
C LYS A 6 -14.82 27.53 8.60
N GLY A 7 -14.78 26.40 9.27
CA GLY A 7 -15.70 25.26 9.02
C GLY A 7 -15.18 24.19 8.04
N VAL A 8 -14.03 24.41 7.39
CA VAL A 8 -13.37 23.39 6.57
C VAL A 8 -12.82 22.26 7.43
N LEU A 9 -12.36 22.56 8.62
CA LEU A 9 -11.84 21.63 9.61
C LEU A 9 -12.70 21.67 10.89
N ASN A 10 -12.78 20.55 11.58
CA ASN A 10 -13.37 20.52 12.91
C ASN A 10 -12.35 20.91 13.99
N GLY A 11 -12.83 21.09 15.23
CA GLY A 11 -11.98 21.53 16.35
C GLY A 11 -10.80 20.58 16.65
N GLU A 12 -11.01 19.23 16.58
CA GLU A 12 -9.96 18.24 16.80
C GLU A 12 -8.88 18.32 15.72
N GLN A 13 -9.29 18.48 14.46
CA GLN A 13 -8.39 18.63 13.32
C GLN A 13 -7.59 19.94 13.42
N GLU A 14 -8.28 21.06 13.70
CA GLU A 14 -7.61 22.35 13.90
C GLU A 14 -6.61 22.32 15.06
N ASP A 15 -6.99 21.68 16.18
CA ASP A 15 -6.10 21.55 17.33
C ASP A 15 -4.84 20.77 16.98
N ALA A 16 -4.97 19.62 16.31
CA ALA A 16 -3.83 18.83 15.84
C ALA A 16 -2.91 19.60 14.87
N ILE A 17 -3.50 20.42 13.98
CA ILE A 17 -2.72 21.20 13.01
C ILE A 17 -1.98 22.36 13.68
N LYS A 18 -2.60 23.07 14.62
CA LYS A 18 -2.03 24.27 15.26
C LYS A 18 -1.01 23.96 16.35
N LYS A 19 -1.01 22.73 16.90
CA LYS A 19 -0.02 22.33 17.93
C LYS A 19 1.40 22.45 17.41
N ASP A 20 2.24 23.07 18.21
CA ASP A 20 3.65 23.28 17.93
C ASP A 20 4.54 22.21 18.58
N GLU A 21 3.99 21.35 19.41
CA GLU A 21 4.66 20.19 20.00
C GLU A 21 4.68 19.00 19.02
N SER A 22 5.49 18.00 19.34
CA SER A 22 5.44 16.70 18.69
C SER A 22 4.20 15.93 19.14
N VAL A 23 3.42 15.39 18.18
CA VAL A 23 2.08 14.83 18.43
C VAL A 23 2.02 13.37 17.99
N LEU A 24 1.38 12.54 18.83
CA LEU A 24 0.83 11.25 18.43
C LEU A 24 -0.68 11.42 18.25
N LEU A 25 -1.16 11.29 17.02
CA LEU A 25 -2.55 11.49 16.64
C LEU A 25 -3.22 10.14 16.38
N VAL A 26 -4.06 9.70 17.30
CA VAL A 26 -4.86 8.48 17.15
C VAL A 26 -6.17 8.83 16.43
N ALA A 27 -6.35 8.31 15.23
CA ALA A 27 -7.43 8.72 14.34
C ALA A 27 -8.36 7.55 14.03
N CYS A 28 -9.64 7.67 14.32
CA CYS A 28 -10.63 6.65 13.96
C CYS A 28 -10.84 6.57 12.43
N PRO A 29 -11.41 5.47 11.90
CA PRO A 29 -11.77 5.38 10.49
C PRO A 29 -12.70 6.53 10.10
N GLY A 30 -12.53 7.07 8.89
CA GLY A 30 -13.39 8.14 8.38
C GLY A 30 -13.30 9.48 9.12
N SER A 31 -12.29 9.70 9.98
CA SER A 31 -12.12 10.96 10.74
C SER A 31 -11.51 12.12 9.95
N GLY A 32 -11.23 11.93 8.67
CA GLY A 32 -10.54 12.92 7.86
C GLY A 32 -9.03 13.00 8.13
N LYS A 33 -8.42 11.87 8.50
CA LYS A 33 -6.97 11.74 8.72
C LYS A 33 -6.15 12.38 7.59
N THR A 34 -6.36 11.98 6.34
CA THR A 34 -5.65 12.52 5.17
C THR A 34 -5.86 14.03 5.02
N ARG A 35 -7.06 14.55 5.31
CA ARG A 35 -7.34 15.99 5.32
C ARG A 35 -6.49 16.69 6.38
N THR A 36 -6.48 16.18 7.61
CA THR A 36 -5.66 16.75 8.70
C THR A 36 -4.17 16.77 8.34
N LEU A 37 -3.66 15.68 7.74
CA LEU A 37 -2.29 15.58 7.26
C LEU A 37 -1.97 16.63 6.18
N THR A 38 -2.82 16.74 5.17
CA THR A 38 -2.67 17.73 4.08
C THR A 38 -2.56 19.14 4.62
N TYR A 39 -3.47 19.52 5.52
CA TYR A 39 -3.48 20.86 6.13
C TYR A 39 -2.31 21.08 7.09
N LYS A 40 -1.88 20.06 7.84
CA LYS A 40 -0.68 20.16 8.70
C LYS A 40 0.57 20.37 7.87
N ILE A 41 0.75 19.63 6.78
CA ILE A 41 1.89 19.81 5.86
C ILE A 41 1.88 21.23 5.28
N ALA A 42 0.72 21.70 4.77
CA ALA A 42 0.57 23.05 4.23
C ALA A 42 0.90 24.13 5.28
N TYR A 43 0.45 23.92 6.52
CA TYR A 43 0.75 24.81 7.64
C TYR A 43 2.25 24.86 7.95
N GLU A 44 2.92 23.70 8.05
CA GLU A 44 4.36 23.64 8.33
C GLU A 44 5.21 24.19 7.17
N LEU A 45 4.83 23.92 5.91
CA LEU A 45 5.49 24.52 4.74
C LEU A 45 5.44 26.05 4.78
N SER A 46 4.30 26.63 5.16
CA SER A 46 4.13 28.08 5.24
C SER A 46 4.96 28.76 6.34
N ARG A 47 5.53 27.97 7.26
CA ARG A 47 6.34 28.43 8.39
C ARG A 47 7.85 28.27 8.15
N LEU A 48 8.24 27.67 7.03
CA LEU A 48 9.66 27.53 6.71
C LEU A 48 10.30 28.89 6.40
N GLU A 49 11.34 29.21 7.14
CA GLU A 49 12.08 30.50 7.01
C GLU A 49 13.27 30.39 6.04
N SER A 50 13.65 29.19 5.63
CA SER A 50 14.85 28.94 4.82
C SER A 50 14.56 27.95 3.70
N ASN A 51 15.01 28.26 2.49
CA ASN A 51 14.91 27.38 1.32
C ASN A 51 15.77 26.10 1.38
N LYS A 52 16.60 25.96 2.44
CA LYS A 52 17.42 24.76 2.69
C LYS A 52 16.74 23.76 3.64
N LYS A 53 15.56 24.10 4.15
CA LYS A 53 14.79 23.23 5.04
C LYS A 53 13.64 22.57 4.28
N PHE A 54 13.29 21.35 4.68
CA PHE A 54 12.23 20.58 4.07
C PHE A 54 11.27 20.03 5.12
N VAL A 55 9.98 20.04 4.80
CA VAL A 55 8.98 19.23 5.51
C VAL A 55 9.02 17.82 4.92
N VAL A 56 9.12 16.82 5.76
CA VAL A 56 9.14 15.41 5.36
C VAL A 56 7.80 14.76 5.71
N ALA A 57 7.18 14.07 4.75
CA ALA A 57 5.99 13.26 4.97
C ALA A 57 6.26 11.82 4.52
N ILE A 58 6.26 10.90 5.47
CA ILE A 58 6.47 9.47 5.22
C ILE A 58 5.12 8.77 5.22
N THR A 59 4.79 8.13 4.12
CA THR A 59 3.55 7.38 3.92
C THR A 59 3.83 5.89 3.72
N TYR A 60 2.80 5.06 3.91
CA TYR A 60 2.95 3.62 3.71
C TYR A 60 3.04 3.22 2.24
N THR A 61 2.35 3.96 1.34
CA THR A 61 2.32 3.68 -0.10
C THR A 61 2.60 4.92 -0.93
N ASN A 62 3.13 4.74 -2.14
CA ASN A 62 3.35 5.83 -3.08
C ASN A 62 2.03 6.47 -3.55
N ASN A 63 0.95 5.68 -3.69
CA ASN A 63 -0.37 6.22 -4.03
C ASN A 63 -0.86 7.22 -2.97
N ALA A 64 -0.67 6.92 -1.67
CA ALA A 64 -1.01 7.85 -0.59
C ALA A 64 -0.14 9.12 -0.65
N ALA A 65 1.14 8.98 -0.97
CA ALA A 65 2.04 10.13 -1.17
C ALA A 65 1.57 11.03 -2.31
N ASP A 66 1.20 10.43 -3.45
CA ASP A 66 0.70 11.17 -4.62
C ASP A 66 -0.62 11.90 -4.30
N GLU A 67 -1.56 11.22 -3.63
CA GLU A 67 -2.84 11.80 -3.25
C GLU A 67 -2.67 13.00 -2.30
N ILE A 68 -1.83 12.87 -1.27
CA ILE A 68 -1.55 13.97 -0.32
C ILE A 68 -0.93 15.15 -1.06
N LYS A 69 0.03 14.88 -1.94
CA LYS A 69 0.71 15.94 -2.71
C LYS A 69 -0.26 16.68 -3.64
N GLU A 70 -1.13 15.96 -4.36
CA GLU A 70 -2.17 16.58 -5.20
C GLU A 70 -3.10 17.48 -4.38
N ARG A 71 -3.51 17.03 -3.20
CA ARG A 71 -4.37 17.82 -2.32
C ARG A 71 -3.68 19.09 -1.81
N ILE A 72 -2.37 19.05 -1.53
CA ILE A 72 -1.59 20.23 -1.11
C ILE A 72 -1.46 21.22 -2.28
N GLU A 73 -1.18 20.73 -3.48
CA GLU A 73 -1.11 21.57 -4.69
C GLU A 73 -2.44 22.27 -4.99
N LEU A 74 -3.58 21.55 -4.80
CA LEU A 74 -4.92 22.14 -4.93
C LEU A 74 -5.21 23.22 -3.90
N LEU A 75 -4.54 23.22 -2.74
CA LEU A 75 -4.60 24.32 -1.77
C LEU A 75 -3.76 25.55 -2.18
N GLY A 76 -3.08 25.50 -3.33
CA GLY A 76 -2.25 26.58 -3.83
C GLY A 76 -0.92 26.76 -3.06
N VAL A 77 -0.48 25.75 -2.31
CA VAL A 77 0.75 25.78 -1.52
C VAL A 77 1.94 25.32 -2.36
N ASN A 78 3.05 26.07 -2.32
CA ASN A 78 4.28 25.65 -2.98
C ASN A 78 4.86 24.39 -2.30
N THR A 79 5.12 23.36 -3.09
CA THR A 79 5.61 22.04 -2.65
C THR A 79 7.10 21.81 -2.91
N GLU A 80 7.87 22.84 -3.30
CA GLU A 80 9.32 22.68 -3.57
C GLU A 80 10.12 22.22 -2.35
N GLN A 81 9.70 22.64 -1.16
CA GLN A 81 10.31 22.25 0.12
C GLN A 81 9.56 21.10 0.82
N LEU A 82 8.72 20.37 0.09
CA LEU A 82 8.07 19.15 0.56
C LEU A 82 8.78 17.93 -0.02
N TRP A 83 9.29 17.09 0.87
CA TRP A 83 9.61 15.72 0.50
C TRP A 83 8.49 14.79 0.99
N ILE A 84 7.91 14.02 0.10
CA ILE A 84 6.86 13.04 0.43
C ILE A 84 7.11 11.73 -0.31
N GLY A 85 7.01 10.62 0.39
CA GLY A 85 7.26 9.29 -0.17
C GLY A 85 7.24 8.19 0.87
N THR A 86 7.68 6.98 0.47
CA THR A 86 7.81 5.85 1.39
C THR A 86 9.10 5.95 2.19
N ILE A 87 9.17 5.23 3.32
CA ILE A 87 10.40 5.20 4.15
C ILE A 87 11.59 4.62 3.38
N HIS A 88 11.38 3.68 2.44
CA HIS A 88 12.46 3.13 1.62
C HIS A 88 13.03 4.19 0.67
N SER A 89 12.16 4.95 0.01
CA SER A 89 12.57 6.08 -0.83
C SER A 89 13.31 7.14 -0.02
N PHE A 90 12.84 7.44 1.21
CA PHE A 90 13.53 8.34 2.13
C PHE A 90 14.94 7.87 2.46
N CYS A 91 15.08 6.59 2.84
CA CYS A 91 16.37 5.98 3.15
C CYS A 91 17.33 6.00 1.96
N LEU A 92 16.82 5.72 0.76
CA LEU A 92 17.63 5.78 -0.46
C LEU A 92 18.10 7.20 -0.77
N GLU A 93 17.18 8.16 -0.79
CA GLU A 93 17.47 9.51 -1.29
C GLU A 93 18.28 10.36 -0.28
N TRP A 94 17.95 10.27 1.01
CA TRP A 94 18.53 11.13 2.03
C TRP A 94 19.62 10.48 2.88
N ILE A 95 19.72 9.15 2.89
CA ILE A 95 20.69 8.45 3.72
C ILE A 95 21.70 7.69 2.87
N LEU A 96 21.25 6.72 2.05
CA LEU A 96 22.18 5.83 1.37
C LEU A 96 22.89 6.52 0.18
N LYS A 97 22.15 7.11 -0.78
CA LYS A 97 22.76 7.75 -1.95
C LYS A 97 23.81 8.79 -1.58
N PRO A 98 23.58 9.72 -0.60
CA PRO A 98 24.58 10.73 -0.25
C PRO A 98 25.75 10.19 0.58
N TYR A 99 25.55 9.13 1.38
CA TYR A 99 26.51 8.76 2.43
C TYR A 99 26.97 7.29 2.37
N HIS A 100 26.62 6.51 1.34
CA HIS A 100 26.94 5.07 1.25
C HIS A 100 28.45 4.78 1.39
N GLN A 101 29.31 5.71 0.94
CA GLN A 101 30.77 5.56 1.01
C GLN A 101 31.32 5.34 2.43
N TYR A 102 30.57 5.70 3.47
CA TYR A 102 30.94 5.45 4.86
C TYR A 102 30.64 4.03 5.37
N LEU A 103 30.03 3.19 4.52
CA LEU A 103 29.83 1.76 4.75
C LEU A 103 30.72 0.94 3.83
N ASP A 104 31.49 0.02 4.42
CA ASP A 104 32.43 -0.80 3.68
C ASP A 104 31.75 -1.71 2.65
N GLU A 105 30.50 -2.13 2.98
CA GLU A 105 29.68 -2.96 2.09
C GLU A 105 29.15 -2.22 0.86
N LEU A 106 29.02 -0.89 0.94
CA LEU A 106 28.45 -0.05 -0.12
C LEU A 106 29.45 0.97 -0.68
N LYS A 107 30.73 0.86 -0.27
CA LYS A 107 31.77 1.87 -0.57
C LYS A 107 31.92 2.17 -2.07
N TYR A 108 31.74 1.17 -2.91
CA TYR A 108 31.92 1.28 -4.36
C TYR A 108 30.61 1.55 -5.13
N GLY A 109 29.57 1.98 -4.43
CA GLY A 109 28.24 2.17 -4.99
C GLY A 109 27.35 0.94 -4.80
N PHE A 110 26.08 1.09 -5.13
CA PHE A 110 25.11 0.01 -5.05
C PHE A 110 23.95 0.24 -6.01
N ARG A 111 23.25 -0.85 -6.36
CA ARG A 111 21.98 -0.84 -7.09
C ARG A 111 20.94 -1.59 -6.26
N VAL A 112 19.67 -1.21 -6.40
CA VAL A 112 18.56 -1.96 -5.78
C VAL A 112 18.14 -3.06 -6.75
N ILE A 113 18.16 -4.31 -6.28
CA ILE A 113 17.69 -5.44 -7.08
C ILE A 113 16.17 -5.41 -7.22
N SER A 114 15.65 -5.76 -8.39
CA SER A 114 14.20 -5.90 -8.58
C SER A 114 13.63 -7.06 -7.76
N SER A 115 12.34 -6.97 -7.39
CA SER A 115 11.65 -8.07 -6.70
C SER A 115 11.66 -9.35 -7.54
N PHE A 116 11.56 -9.23 -8.86
CA PHE A 116 11.58 -10.36 -9.79
C PHE A 116 12.94 -11.08 -9.80
N ASP A 117 14.03 -10.33 -9.88
CA ASP A 117 15.39 -10.92 -9.89
C ASP A 117 15.74 -11.51 -8.53
N SER A 118 15.31 -10.87 -7.44
CA SER A 118 15.44 -11.40 -6.09
C SER A 118 14.71 -12.74 -5.94
N GLU A 119 13.46 -12.83 -6.42
CA GLU A 119 12.69 -14.08 -6.45
C GLU A 119 13.38 -15.16 -7.28
N LYS A 120 13.91 -14.82 -8.46
CA LYS A 120 14.64 -15.74 -9.35
C LYS A 120 15.86 -16.33 -8.66
N ILE A 121 16.69 -15.48 -8.03
CA ILE A 121 17.90 -15.94 -7.30
C ILE A 121 17.50 -16.83 -6.10
N LEU A 122 16.56 -16.39 -5.27
CA LEU A 122 16.12 -17.16 -4.10
C LEU A 122 15.51 -18.51 -4.50
N THR A 123 14.70 -18.53 -5.57
CA THR A 123 14.11 -19.76 -6.12
C THR A 123 15.21 -20.75 -6.54
N GLU A 124 16.23 -20.26 -7.26
CA GLU A 124 17.37 -21.09 -7.68
C GLU A 124 18.15 -21.66 -6.49
N LEU A 125 18.46 -20.82 -5.52
CA LEU A 125 19.15 -21.25 -4.30
C LEU A 125 18.33 -22.28 -3.50
N CYS A 126 17.01 -22.17 -3.46
CA CYS A 126 16.15 -23.12 -2.77
C CYS A 126 16.12 -24.51 -3.41
N ARG A 127 16.35 -24.64 -4.73
CA ARG A 127 16.31 -25.91 -5.47
C ARG A 127 17.27 -26.97 -4.94
N SER A 128 18.38 -26.57 -4.32
CA SER A 128 19.36 -27.49 -3.75
C SER A 128 18.94 -28.12 -2.42
N TYR A 129 17.75 -27.75 -1.87
CA TYR A 129 17.29 -28.23 -0.57
C TYR A 129 16.04 -29.12 -0.72
N GLU A 130 16.23 -30.42 -0.52
CA GLU A 130 15.14 -31.41 -0.57
C GLU A 130 14.60 -31.82 0.80
N LYS A 131 15.47 -31.81 1.84
CA LYS A 131 15.12 -32.23 3.22
C LYS A 131 15.74 -31.28 4.25
N PRO A 132 14.96 -30.34 4.83
CA PRO A 132 13.57 -30.02 4.50
C PRO A 132 13.46 -29.33 3.15
N LYS A 133 12.40 -29.64 2.40
CA LYS A 133 12.12 -28.91 1.16
C LYS A 133 11.79 -27.44 1.51
N ILE A 134 12.52 -26.53 0.91
CA ILE A 134 12.27 -25.10 1.02
C ILE A 134 11.97 -24.52 -0.35
N THR A 135 11.18 -23.47 -0.36
CA THR A 135 10.76 -22.74 -1.57
C THR A 135 10.94 -21.25 -1.35
N TYR A 136 10.83 -20.47 -2.40
CA TYR A 136 10.81 -19.01 -2.31
C TYR A 136 9.80 -18.49 -1.26
N TRP A 137 8.64 -19.12 -1.15
CA TRP A 137 7.59 -18.72 -0.18
C TRP A 137 8.01 -18.86 1.29
N ASP A 138 9.05 -19.66 1.56
CA ASP A 138 9.64 -19.76 2.90
C ASP A 138 10.70 -18.67 3.16
N CYS A 139 11.14 -17.99 2.09
CA CYS A 139 12.20 -16.99 2.11
C CYS A 139 11.69 -15.60 2.47
N GLY A 140 11.09 -15.43 3.64
CA GLY A 140 10.73 -14.12 4.17
C GLY A 140 11.72 -13.67 5.24
N ILE A 141 12.19 -12.42 5.14
CA ILE A 141 13.01 -11.76 6.17
C ILE A 141 12.48 -10.38 6.50
N ILE A 142 12.73 -9.95 7.72
CA ILE A 142 12.47 -8.59 8.20
C ILE A 142 13.77 -8.06 8.81
N ALA A 143 14.20 -6.89 8.34
CA ALA A 143 15.35 -6.20 8.92
C ALA A 143 15.04 -5.72 10.34
N LYS A 144 15.94 -6.01 11.26
CA LYS A 144 15.98 -5.49 12.62
C LYS A 144 17.22 -4.61 12.80
N THR A 145 17.38 -4.00 13.94
CA THR A 145 18.49 -3.07 14.21
C THR A 145 19.87 -3.69 14.11
N ASP A 146 20.00 -4.97 14.42
CA ASP A 146 21.30 -5.68 14.48
C ASP A 146 21.39 -6.91 13.58
N ASN A 147 20.25 -7.42 13.09
CA ASN A 147 20.18 -8.64 12.27
C ASN A 147 18.92 -8.69 11.39
N TYR A 148 18.71 -9.82 10.72
CA TYR A 148 17.48 -10.14 10.00
C TYR A 148 16.72 -11.24 10.72
N HIS A 149 15.40 -11.08 10.81
CA HIS A 149 14.50 -12.08 11.37
C HIS A 149 13.80 -12.84 10.25
N LEU A 150 13.85 -14.18 10.30
CA LEU A 150 13.12 -15.05 9.37
C LEU A 150 11.64 -15.03 9.71
N THR A 151 10.78 -14.85 8.69
CA THR A 151 9.31 -14.90 8.87
C THR A 151 8.74 -16.31 8.73
N CYS A 152 9.53 -17.27 8.25
CA CYS A 152 9.14 -18.68 8.16
C CYS A 152 8.70 -19.21 9.54
N LEU A 153 7.57 -19.93 9.59
CA LEU A 153 7.00 -20.45 10.82
C LEU A 153 7.48 -21.86 11.17
N GLU A 154 8.22 -22.50 10.27
CA GLU A 154 8.74 -23.86 10.44
C GLU A 154 10.20 -23.85 10.92
N PRO A 155 10.48 -24.07 12.24
CA PRO A 155 11.85 -24.00 12.79
C PRO A 155 12.83 -24.97 12.14
N ASN A 156 12.36 -26.12 11.67
CA ASN A 156 13.17 -27.12 10.96
C ASN A 156 13.80 -26.59 9.67
N LYS A 157 13.20 -25.59 9.04
CA LYS A 157 13.69 -24.93 7.82
C LYS A 157 14.74 -23.85 8.10
N TYR A 158 14.85 -23.32 9.32
CA TYR A 158 15.67 -22.15 9.64
C TYR A 158 17.14 -22.32 9.26
N LYS A 159 17.73 -23.48 9.56
CA LYS A 159 19.15 -23.74 9.24
C LYS A 159 19.42 -23.67 7.73
N SER A 160 18.49 -24.18 6.93
CA SER A 160 18.57 -24.15 5.45
C SER A 160 18.35 -22.74 4.93
N LEU A 161 17.37 -22.02 5.43
CA LEU A 161 17.08 -20.63 5.06
C LEU A 161 18.25 -19.68 5.38
N LEU A 162 18.89 -19.83 6.54
CA LEU A 162 20.10 -19.05 6.89
C LEU A 162 21.24 -19.28 5.90
N LYS A 163 21.41 -20.52 5.39
CA LYS A 163 22.41 -20.81 4.35
C LYS A 163 22.02 -20.16 3.02
N VAL A 164 20.74 -20.26 2.61
CA VAL A 164 20.22 -19.61 1.40
C VAL A 164 20.49 -18.11 1.47
N TYR A 165 20.16 -17.45 2.58
CA TYR A 165 20.41 -16.02 2.74
C TYR A 165 21.90 -15.66 2.79
N SER A 166 22.75 -16.52 3.37
CA SER A 166 24.20 -16.32 3.32
C SER A 166 24.71 -16.27 1.87
N GLU A 167 24.25 -17.19 1.02
CA GLU A 167 24.64 -17.21 -0.40
C GLU A 167 23.98 -16.08 -1.19
N TYR A 168 22.70 -15.79 -0.94
CA TYR A 168 21.98 -14.68 -1.55
C TYR A 168 22.70 -13.34 -1.31
N PHE A 169 23.06 -13.03 -0.07
CA PHE A 169 23.78 -11.80 0.26
C PHE A 169 25.20 -11.75 -0.32
N LYS A 170 25.87 -12.89 -0.51
CA LYS A 170 27.16 -12.95 -1.23
C LYS A 170 26.98 -12.59 -2.72
N ILE A 171 25.92 -13.13 -3.36
CA ILE A 171 25.60 -12.82 -4.76
C ILE A 171 25.30 -11.33 -4.90
N LEU A 172 24.44 -10.77 -4.05
CA LEU A 172 24.13 -9.35 -4.08
C LEU A 172 25.38 -8.48 -3.90
N ARG A 173 26.20 -8.79 -2.92
CA ARG A 173 27.47 -8.06 -2.68
C ARG A 173 28.42 -8.12 -3.86
N LYS A 174 28.56 -9.29 -4.49
CA LYS A 174 29.41 -9.46 -5.68
C LYS A 174 28.94 -8.57 -6.83
N ASN A 175 27.64 -8.35 -6.95
CA ASN A 175 27.02 -7.56 -8.02
C ASN A 175 26.81 -6.09 -7.63
N ASN A 176 27.30 -5.64 -6.46
CA ASN A 176 27.00 -4.33 -5.89
C ASN A 176 25.48 -4.04 -5.81
N GLN A 177 24.72 -5.04 -5.40
CA GLN A 177 23.26 -4.95 -5.26
C GLN A 177 22.83 -5.01 -3.79
N ILE A 178 21.69 -4.39 -3.50
CA ILE A 178 20.98 -4.52 -2.22
C ILE A 178 19.49 -4.73 -2.48
N ASP A 179 18.81 -5.44 -1.58
CA ASP A 179 17.36 -5.59 -1.60
C ASP A 179 16.63 -4.56 -0.70
N PHE A 180 15.30 -4.60 -0.71
CA PHE A 180 14.47 -3.68 0.05
C PHE A 180 14.71 -3.75 1.58
N GLU A 181 14.92 -4.93 2.15
CA GLU A 181 15.22 -5.05 3.58
C GLU A 181 16.62 -4.51 3.91
N GLN A 182 17.55 -4.65 2.98
CA GLN A 182 18.90 -4.11 3.13
C GLN A 182 18.94 -2.58 3.04
N ILE A 183 18.00 -1.95 2.32
CA ILE A 183 17.87 -0.49 2.34
C ILE A 183 17.68 0.02 3.77
N LEU A 184 16.74 -0.56 4.51
CA LEU A 184 16.47 -0.18 5.89
C LEU A 184 17.64 -0.53 6.81
N PHE A 185 18.18 -1.75 6.67
CA PHE A 185 19.28 -2.22 7.49
C PHE A 185 20.54 -1.36 7.35
N TYR A 186 20.96 -1.07 6.13
CA TYR A 186 22.15 -0.25 5.89
C TYR A 186 21.92 1.22 6.26
N SER A 187 20.71 1.74 6.07
CA SER A 187 20.38 3.11 6.53
C SER A 187 20.51 3.23 8.04
N TYR A 188 19.93 2.30 8.80
CA TYR A 188 20.09 2.29 10.26
C TYR A 188 21.55 2.10 10.69
N LYS A 189 22.26 1.16 10.07
CA LYS A 189 23.68 0.90 10.33
C LYS A 189 24.53 2.15 10.08
N LEU A 190 24.27 2.88 9.01
CA LEU A 190 24.97 4.11 8.66
C LEU A 190 24.73 5.22 9.69
N LEU A 191 23.49 5.47 10.07
CA LEU A 191 23.15 6.46 11.10
C LEU A 191 23.76 6.09 12.47
N LYS A 192 23.83 4.80 12.81
CA LYS A 192 24.50 4.30 14.02
C LYS A 192 26.02 4.51 13.95
N LYS A 193 26.67 4.24 12.80
CA LYS A 193 28.12 4.39 12.58
C LYS A 193 28.56 5.85 12.49
N LYS A 194 27.68 6.73 11.98
CA LYS A 194 27.97 8.16 11.70
C LYS A 194 26.86 9.08 12.24
N PRO A 195 26.79 9.31 13.56
CA PRO A 195 25.74 10.14 14.18
C PRO A 195 25.65 11.57 13.61
N VAL A 196 26.74 12.10 13.06
CA VAL A 196 26.76 13.42 12.41
C VAL A 196 25.76 13.51 11.26
N ILE A 197 25.47 12.41 10.56
CA ILE A 197 24.48 12.36 9.48
C ILE A 197 23.08 12.64 10.07
N SER A 198 22.75 11.99 11.20
CA SER A 198 21.48 12.25 11.89
C SER A 198 21.35 13.71 12.30
N LEU A 199 22.43 14.34 12.77
CA LEU A 199 22.43 15.75 13.14
C LEU A 199 22.20 16.67 11.93
N ILE A 200 22.82 16.36 10.78
CA ILE A 200 22.62 17.11 9.53
C ILE A 200 21.16 16.99 9.10
N LEU A 201 20.61 15.77 9.07
CA LEU A 201 19.23 15.54 8.65
C LEU A 201 18.21 16.19 9.61
N CYS A 202 18.47 16.16 10.92
CA CYS A 202 17.64 16.85 11.92
C CYS A 202 17.54 18.35 11.64
N LYS A 203 18.65 19.00 11.25
CA LYS A 203 18.67 20.43 10.90
C LYS A 203 17.99 20.76 9.58
N ILE A 204 18.04 19.84 8.62
CA ILE A 204 17.38 19.99 7.31
C ILE A 204 15.87 19.79 7.43
N PHE A 205 15.41 18.89 8.34
CA PHE A 205 14.03 18.52 8.50
C PHE A 205 13.43 19.05 9.80
N PRO A 206 12.94 20.30 9.86
CA PRO A 206 12.31 20.84 11.06
C PRO A 206 11.00 20.14 11.42
N PHE A 207 10.41 19.41 10.46
CA PHE A 207 9.18 18.68 10.68
C PHE A 207 9.16 17.35 9.90
N ILE A 208 8.91 16.24 10.61
CA ILE A 208 8.77 14.89 10.04
C ILE A 208 7.40 14.35 10.40
N LEU A 209 6.61 14.02 9.39
CA LEU A 209 5.29 13.42 9.53
C LEU A 209 5.35 11.93 9.16
N ILE A 210 4.72 11.08 9.97
CA ILE A 210 4.61 9.62 9.74
C ILE A 210 3.13 9.27 9.67
N ASP A 211 2.67 8.84 8.50
CA ASP A 211 1.31 8.33 8.28
C ASP A 211 1.25 6.82 8.44
N GLU A 212 0.07 6.30 8.82
CA GLU A 212 -0.20 4.87 9.02
C GLU A 212 0.83 4.20 9.96
N TYR A 213 1.16 4.86 11.09
CA TYR A 213 2.23 4.39 11.97
C TYR A 213 2.01 2.96 12.46
N GLN A 214 0.79 2.47 12.55
CA GLN A 214 0.48 1.10 12.96
C GLN A 214 1.03 0.02 12.00
N ASP A 215 1.42 0.41 10.79
CA ASP A 215 2.02 -0.50 9.79
C ASP A 215 3.53 -0.34 9.67
N THR A 216 4.10 0.59 10.45
CA THR A 216 5.54 0.89 10.46
C THR A 216 6.32 -0.24 11.14
N LYS A 217 7.44 -0.69 10.53
CA LYS A 217 8.33 -1.69 11.11
C LYS A 217 9.19 -1.08 12.21
N GLU A 218 9.64 -1.91 13.16
CA GLU A 218 10.49 -1.48 14.27
C GLU A 218 11.74 -0.71 13.82
N ILE A 219 12.48 -1.23 12.84
CA ILE A 219 13.69 -0.57 12.31
C ILE A 219 13.38 0.80 11.71
N GLN A 220 12.20 1.00 11.12
CA GLN A 220 11.80 2.27 10.54
C GLN A 220 11.62 3.35 11.63
N TYR A 221 10.99 2.99 12.76
CA TYR A 221 10.92 3.86 13.93
C TYR A 221 12.32 4.22 14.44
N HIS A 222 13.23 3.23 14.47
CA HIS A 222 14.60 3.47 14.90
C HIS A 222 15.39 4.40 13.96
N ILE A 223 15.18 4.30 12.64
CA ILE A 223 15.78 5.22 11.66
C ILE A 223 15.32 6.66 11.92
N ILE A 224 14.01 6.87 12.03
CA ILE A 224 13.44 8.20 12.29
C ILE A 224 13.83 8.69 13.69
N GLY A 225 13.80 7.79 14.69
CA GLY A 225 14.24 8.11 16.05
C GLY A 225 15.69 8.61 16.13
N LYS A 226 16.60 8.04 15.33
CA LYS A 226 17.99 8.53 15.24
C LYS A 226 18.08 9.95 14.70
N ILE A 227 17.19 10.36 13.81
CA ILE A 227 17.17 11.72 13.27
C ILE A 227 16.55 12.67 14.30
N LEU A 228 15.37 12.33 14.84
CA LEU A 228 14.63 13.18 15.79
C LEU A 228 15.38 13.40 17.10
N SER A 229 16.09 12.37 17.59
CA SER A 229 16.88 12.45 18.85
C SER A 229 18.26 13.11 18.70
N ALA A 230 18.69 13.40 17.46
CA ALA A 230 20.05 13.91 17.22
C ALA A 230 20.28 15.32 17.82
N ASN A 231 19.28 16.17 17.80
CA ASN A 231 19.26 17.46 18.52
C ASN A 231 17.81 17.80 18.92
N ILE A 232 17.50 17.61 20.19
CA ILE A 232 16.14 17.78 20.71
C ILE A 232 15.70 19.24 20.54
N GLY A 233 14.55 19.42 19.86
CA GLY A 233 13.95 20.74 19.59
C GLY A 233 14.17 21.27 18.17
N ASP A 234 15.16 20.80 17.43
CA ASP A 234 15.40 21.21 16.04
C ASP A 234 14.38 20.61 15.06
N SER A 235 13.87 19.40 15.36
CA SER A 235 12.91 18.69 14.54
C SER A 235 11.72 18.22 15.38
N LYS A 236 10.51 18.42 14.86
CA LYS A 236 9.25 17.99 15.47
C LYS A 236 8.60 16.92 14.62
N THR A 237 7.65 16.20 15.20
CA THR A 237 6.97 15.13 14.47
C THR A 237 5.46 15.12 14.71
N LEU A 238 4.71 14.72 13.68
CA LEU A 238 3.34 14.25 13.79
C LEU A 238 3.28 12.79 13.36
N ILE A 239 2.93 11.92 14.29
CA ILE A 239 2.73 10.50 14.03
C ILE A 239 1.23 10.24 14.03
N VAL A 240 0.68 9.72 12.94
CA VAL A 240 -0.76 9.51 12.82
C VAL A 240 -1.10 8.12 12.35
N GLY A 241 -2.21 7.57 12.86
CA GLY A 241 -2.75 6.30 12.42
C GLY A 241 -3.86 5.78 13.33
N ASP A 242 -4.25 4.53 13.09
CA ASP A 242 -5.27 3.81 13.85
C ASP A 242 -4.73 2.45 14.29
N PRO A 243 -4.40 2.23 15.57
CA PRO A 243 -3.94 0.94 16.08
C PRO A 243 -4.88 -0.23 15.77
N ASN A 244 -6.19 0.02 15.69
CA ASN A 244 -7.20 -0.99 15.37
C ASN A 244 -7.12 -1.46 13.90
N GLN A 245 -6.47 -0.70 13.02
CA GLN A 245 -6.25 -1.05 11.61
C GLN A 245 -4.87 -1.70 11.35
N SER A 246 -4.17 -2.15 12.38
CA SER A 246 -2.86 -2.82 12.24
C SER A 246 -3.03 -4.25 11.77
N ILE A 247 -3.05 -4.48 10.46
CA ILE A 247 -3.27 -5.80 9.83
C ILE A 247 -2.02 -6.35 9.11
N TYR A 248 -0.90 -5.62 9.11
CA TYR A 248 0.36 -6.02 8.45
C TYR A 248 1.43 -6.55 9.44
N LYS A 249 1.01 -7.13 10.57
CA LYS A 249 1.91 -7.71 11.58
C LYS A 249 2.83 -8.80 11.01
N SER A 250 2.32 -9.61 10.08
CA SER A 250 3.10 -10.64 9.38
C SER A 250 4.24 -10.06 8.54
N LEU A 251 4.13 -8.81 8.10
CA LEU A 251 5.17 -8.07 7.37
C LEU A 251 6.07 -7.22 8.29
N GLY A 252 5.90 -7.36 9.61
CA GLY A 252 6.70 -6.69 10.63
C GLY A 252 6.18 -5.32 11.07
N GLY A 253 5.02 -4.90 10.59
CA GLY A 253 4.36 -3.67 11.05
C GLY A 253 3.72 -3.86 12.42
N PHE A 254 3.81 -2.84 13.27
CA PHE A 254 3.09 -2.81 14.55
C PHE A 254 2.98 -1.37 15.08
N PRO A 255 1.89 -1.06 15.81
CA PRO A 255 1.76 0.23 16.47
C PRO A 255 2.68 0.28 17.69
N MET A 256 3.81 1.00 17.58
CA MET A 256 4.71 1.16 18.72
C MET A 256 4.03 1.98 19.82
N PRO A 257 4.02 1.51 21.08
CA PRO A 257 3.43 2.24 22.20
C PRO A 257 4.05 3.62 22.38
N LYS A 258 3.25 4.61 22.80
CA LYS A 258 3.70 5.99 23.03
C LYS A 258 4.93 6.07 23.92
N THR A 259 4.97 5.30 25.01
CA THR A 259 6.08 5.27 25.96
C THR A 259 7.40 4.81 25.31
N GLU A 260 7.33 3.87 24.37
CA GLU A 260 8.49 3.39 23.61
C GLU A 260 8.92 4.41 22.55
N LEU A 261 7.97 5.05 21.87
CA LEU A 261 8.25 6.15 20.94
C LEU A 261 8.95 7.31 21.67
N GLU A 262 8.43 7.75 22.82
CA GLU A 262 9.02 8.82 23.64
C GLU A 262 10.46 8.46 24.09
N LYS A 263 10.68 7.22 24.50
CA LYS A 263 12.01 6.71 24.86
C LYS A 263 12.97 6.72 23.66
N LEU A 264 12.46 6.32 22.48
CA LEU A 264 13.26 6.26 21.26
C LEU A 264 13.64 7.63 20.73
N PHE A 265 12.72 8.60 20.82
CA PHE A 265 12.92 9.97 20.32
C PHE A 265 13.62 10.88 21.33
N GLY A 266 13.56 10.52 22.62
CA GLY A 266 14.18 11.30 23.70
C GLY A 266 13.37 12.52 24.16
N PHE A 267 12.09 12.64 23.75
CA PHE A 267 11.17 13.71 24.14
C PHE A 267 9.73 13.20 24.28
N LYS A 268 8.88 14.01 24.92
CA LYS A 268 7.47 13.70 25.14
C LYS A 268 6.62 13.95 23.90
N LEU A 269 5.60 13.12 23.70
CA LEU A 269 4.59 13.25 22.66
C LEU A 269 3.27 13.70 23.27
N LEU A 270 2.67 14.75 22.72
CA LEU A 270 1.28 15.10 23.03
C LEU A 270 0.37 14.10 22.31
N GLU A 271 -0.50 13.41 23.04
CA GLU A 271 -1.46 12.50 22.44
C GLU A 271 -2.79 13.21 22.20
N LEU A 272 -3.25 13.17 20.97
CA LEU A 272 -4.53 13.73 20.51
C LEU A 272 -5.35 12.66 19.80
N GLY A 273 -6.68 12.85 19.75
CA GLY A 273 -7.61 11.96 19.08
C GLY A 273 -8.37 12.66 17.96
N LEU A 274 -8.65 11.95 16.87
CA LEU A 274 -9.70 12.30 15.91
C LEU A 274 -10.84 11.29 16.10
N THR A 275 -11.92 11.73 16.72
CA THR A 275 -13.02 10.86 17.15
C THR A 275 -14.26 10.93 16.25
N ASN A 276 -14.38 11.98 15.44
CA ASN A 276 -15.52 12.20 14.57
C ASN A 276 -15.40 11.39 13.29
N ASN A 277 -16.30 10.44 13.05
CA ASN A 277 -16.39 9.66 11.83
C ASN A 277 -17.35 10.32 10.85
N TYR A 278 -16.82 10.72 9.68
CA TYR A 278 -17.58 11.33 8.59
C TYR A 278 -17.98 10.35 7.48
N ARG A 279 -17.59 9.09 7.62
CA ARG A 279 -17.76 8.05 6.61
C ARG A 279 -19.04 7.27 6.76
N SER A 280 -19.18 6.63 7.91
CA SER A 280 -20.14 5.55 8.11
C SER A 280 -21.38 6.01 8.90
N SER A 281 -22.49 5.32 8.68
CA SER A 281 -23.67 5.48 9.52
C SER A 281 -23.39 5.04 10.95
N ASP A 282 -24.22 5.52 11.88
CA ASP A 282 -24.13 5.15 13.31
C ASP A 282 -24.26 3.65 13.53
N LYS A 283 -25.17 2.99 12.79
CA LYS A 283 -25.35 1.53 12.86
C LYS A 283 -24.09 0.75 12.46
N ILE A 284 -23.40 1.17 11.41
CA ILE A 284 -22.13 0.55 10.96
C ILE A 284 -21.02 0.80 12.00
N ILE A 285 -20.93 2.01 12.56
CA ILE A 285 -19.95 2.33 13.60
C ILE A 285 -20.16 1.45 14.82
N ASN A 286 -21.39 1.38 15.35
CA ASN A 286 -21.73 0.55 16.50
C ASN A 286 -21.41 -0.93 16.25
N TYR A 287 -21.55 -1.40 15.01
CA TYR A 287 -21.19 -2.77 14.65
C TYR A 287 -19.68 -3.01 14.74
N PHE A 288 -18.85 -2.20 14.08
CA PHE A 288 -17.42 -2.47 14.05
C PHE A 288 -16.69 -2.07 15.35
N GLU A 289 -17.29 -1.23 16.22
CA GLU A 289 -16.72 -0.91 17.53
C GLU A 289 -16.51 -2.15 18.41
N TYR A 290 -17.31 -3.21 18.23
CA TYR A 290 -17.13 -4.48 18.93
C TYR A 290 -15.75 -5.10 18.68
N PHE A 291 -15.17 -4.91 17.50
CA PHE A 291 -13.89 -5.48 17.12
C PHE A 291 -12.68 -4.61 17.47
N LYS A 292 -12.87 -3.53 18.23
CA LYS A 292 -11.74 -2.69 18.67
C LYS A 292 -10.84 -3.45 19.66
N SER A 293 -9.54 -3.42 19.41
CA SER A 293 -8.50 -3.88 20.33
C SER A 293 -7.83 -2.72 21.10
N TYR A 294 -7.90 -1.50 20.55
CA TYR A 294 -7.41 -0.27 21.18
C TYR A 294 -8.59 0.65 21.52
N PRO A 295 -8.67 1.13 22.77
CA PRO A 295 -9.80 1.97 23.22
C PRO A 295 -9.71 3.38 22.60
N ASN A 296 -10.68 3.74 21.81
CA ASN A 296 -10.92 5.09 21.31
C ASN A 296 -12.44 5.33 21.20
N SER A 297 -12.86 6.59 21.29
CA SER A 297 -14.26 6.97 21.06
C SER A 297 -14.48 7.25 19.58
N ILE A 298 -15.61 6.83 19.02
CA ILE A 298 -16.00 7.10 17.65
C ILE A 298 -17.42 7.66 17.63
N LYS A 299 -17.63 8.79 16.95
CA LYS A 299 -18.93 9.45 16.82
C LYS A 299 -19.29 9.63 15.36
N ALA A 300 -20.47 9.17 14.94
CA ALA A 300 -20.99 9.43 13.62
C ALA A 300 -21.27 10.93 13.43
N CYS A 301 -20.65 11.54 12.43
CA CYS A 301 -20.79 12.97 12.13
C CYS A 301 -20.98 13.27 10.64
N GLY A 302 -20.94 12.24 9.77
CA GLY A 302 -21.10 12.38 8.31
C GLY A 302 -22.54 12.65 7.89
N CYS A 303 -22.72 12.92 6.59
CA CYS A 303 -24.05 13.08 5.96
C CYS A 303 -24.89 11.81 6.05
N ASP A 304 -24.25 10.64 6.04
CA ASP A 304 -24.89 9.32 6.11
C ASP A 304 -25.06 8.80 7.55
N LYS A 305 -24.85 9.62 8.60
CA LYS A 305 -24.92 9.18 10.00
C LYS A 305 -26.23 8.47 10.35
N ASP A 306 -27.34 8.97 9.86
CA ASP A 306 -28.70 8.46 10.12
C ASP A 306 -29.21 7.54 8.99
N TYR A 307 -28.34 7.11 8.06
CA TYR A 307 -28.73 6.22 6.97
C TYR A 307 -29.26 4.89 7.53
N PRO A 308 -30.43 4.37 7.05
CA PRO A 308 -31.01 3.12 7.52
C PRO A 308 -30.22 1.91 6.97
N SER A 309 -29.06 1.69 7.54
CA SER A 309 -28.10 0.67 7.15
C SER A 309 -28.63 -0.74 7.35
N ILE A 310 -28.24 -1.63 6.46
CA ILE A 310 -28.53 -3.06 6.54
C ILE A 310 -27.22 -3.80 6.86
N ILE A 311 -27.23 -4.60 7.94
CA ILE A 311 -26.11 -5.45 8.35
C ILE A 311 -26.61 -6.88 8.43
N THR A 312 -26.15 -7.74 7.52
CA THR A 312 -26.59 -9.15 7.44
C THR A 312 -25.44 -10.11 7.72
N TYR A 313 -25.76 -11.27 8.27
CA TYR A 313 -24.82 -12.37 8.45
C TYR A 313 -25.46 -13.69 8.00
N ASN A 314 -24.90 -14.31 6.95
CA ASN A 314 -25.40 -15.55 6.39
C ASN A 314 -24.40 -16.71 6.60
N THR A 315 -24.83 -17.73 7.35
CA THR A 315 -24.07 -18.98 7.59
C THR A 315 -24.71 -20.19 6.95
N SER A 316 -25.88 -20.03 6.30
CA SER A 316 -26.63 -21.13 5.68
C SER A 316 -26.24 -21.42 4.22
N VAL A 317 -25.56 -20.48 3.57
CA VAL A 317 -25.06 -20.62 2.19
C VAL A 317 -23.97 -21.67 2.13
N THR A 318 -23.99 -22.49 1.07
CA THR A 318 -22.91 -23.45 0.76
C THR A 318 -21.90 -22.83 -0.20
N VAL A 319 -20.70 -23.38 -0.25
CA VAL A 319 -19.66 -22.93 -1.18
C VAL A 319 -20.09 -22.98 -2.65
N ASP A 320 -20.98 -23.92 -3.02
CA ASP A 320 -21.50 -24.05 -4.37
C ASP A 320 -22.48 -22.93 -4.75
N ASN A 321 -23.17 -22.37 -3.77
CA ASN A 321 -24.18 -21.31 -3.97
C ASN A 321 -23.66 -19.92 -3.66
N ILE A 322 -22.38 -19.77 -3.31
CA ILE A 322 -21.80 -18.46 -2.90
C ILE A 322 -21.89 -17.42 -3.99
N ILE A 323 -21.77 -17.82 -5.25
CA ILE A 323 -21.81 -16.91 -6.39
C ILE A 323 -23.19 -16.29 -6.54
N ASP A 324 -24.24 -17.11 -6.45
CA ASP A 324 -25.62 -16.64 -6.56
C ASP A 324 -25.97 -15.73 -5.38
N GLU A 325 -25.54 -16.07 -4.16
CA GLU A 325 -25.74 -15.23 -2.99
C GLU A 325 -25.07 -13.85 -3.15
N VAL A 326 -23.79 -13.82 -3.53
CA VAL A 326 -23.08 -12.55 -3.74
C VAL A 326 -23.71 -11.75 -4.89
N ALA A 327 -24.11 -12.41 -5.98
CA ALA A 327 -24.78 -11.76 -7.10
C ALA A 327 -26.13 -11.15 -6.68
N ASN A 328 -26.91 -11.87 -5.88
CA ASN A 328 -28.19 -11.37 -5.36
C ASN A 328 -27.99 -10.15 -4.43
N LEU A 329 -26.98 -10.19 -3.56
CA LEU A 329 -26.65 -9.05 -2.70
C LEU A 329 -26.19 -7.82 -3.51
N ILE A 330 -25.42 -8.03 -4.58
CA ILE A 330 -25.05 -6.94 -5.50
C ILE A 330 -26.31 -6.35 -6.14
N LEU A 331 -27.17 -7.18 -6.75
CA LEU A 331 -28.40 -6.74 -7.39
C LEU A 331 -29.30 -6.01 -6.39
N PHE A 332 -29.52 -6.55 -5.21
CA PHE A 332 -30.32 -5.91 -4.15
C PHE A 332 -29.79 -4.50 -3.83
N ASN A 333 -28.47 -4.35 -3.65
CA ASN A 333 -27.90 -3.04 -3.34
C ASN A 333 -28.04 -2.05 -4.50
N VAL A 334 -27.92 -2.52 -5.74
CA VAL A 334 -28.10 -1.64 -6.93
C VAL A 334 -29.57 -1.28 -7.14
N THR A 335 -30.48 -2.27 -7.16
CA THR A 335 -31.88 -2.08 -7.56
C THR A 335 -32.74 -1.52 -6.44
N GLU A 336 -32.63 -2.08 -5.23
CA GLU A 336 -33.51 -1.71 -4.11
C GLU A 336 -32.92 -0.59 -3.24
N ARG A 337 -31.58 -0.52 -3.14
CA ARG A 337 -30.92 0.49 -2.32
C ARG A 337 -30.36 1.67 -3.13
N GLY A 338 -30.36 1.58 -4.45
CA GLY A 338 -29.87 2.63 -5.35
C GLY A 338 -28.36 2.89 -5.24
N ILE A 339 -27.59 1.89 -4.82
CA ILE A 339 -26.14 2.00 -4.68
C ILE A 339 -25.48 1.87 -6.04
N SER A 340 -24.60 2.82 -6.39
CA SER A 340 -23.81 2.71 -7.62
C SER A 340 -22.92 1.46 -7.62
N PRO A 341 -22.79 0.73 -8.74
CA PRO A 341 -21.86 -0.41 -8.86
C PRO A 341 -20.44 -0.08 -8.43
N ASN A 342 -19.94 1.12 -8.70
CA ASN A 342 -18.60 1.58 -8.32
C ASN A 342 -18.42 1.72 -6.79
N GLU A 343 -19.53 1.77 -6.04
CA GLU A 343 -19.58 1.92 -4.61
C GLU A 343 -19.88 0.60 -3.88
N ILE A 344 -19.74 -0.54 -4.59
CA ILE A 344 -19.89 -1.89 -4.04
C ILE A 344 -18.54 -2.60 -4.06
N CYS A 345 -18.18 -3.19 -2.93
CA CYS A 345 -16.97 -3.98 -2.82
C CYS A 345 -17.25 -5.38 -2.27
N VAL A 346 -16.74 -6.40 -2.96
CA VAL A 346 -16.75 -7.80 -2.55
C VAL A 346 -15.36 -8.17 -2.04
N VAL A 347 -15.25 -8.69 -0.82
CA VAL A 347 -13.95 -8.99 -0.21
C VAL A 347 -13.89 -10.40 0.38
N ALA A 348 -12.68 -10.97 0.32
CA ALA A 348 -12.35 -12.21 1.03
C ALA A 348 -10.99 -12.09 1.75
N PRO A 349 -10.71 -12.96 2.73
CA PRO A 349 -9.44 -12.92 3.46
C PRO A 349 -8.23 -13.21 2.60
N GLN A 350 -8.36 -14.09 1.62
CA GLN A 350 -7.24 -14.61 0.83
C GLN A 350 -7.45 -14.44 -0.68
N TRP A 351 -6.34 -14.22 -1.38
CA TRP A 351 -6.29 -14.03 -2.83
C TRP A 351 -6.89 -15.20 -3.64
N VAL A 352 -6.65 -16.42 -3.19
CA VAL A 352 -7.14 -17.64 -3.90
C VAL A 352 -8.66 -17.67 -4.07
N HIS A 353 -9.41 -17.06 -3.15
CA HIS A 353 -10.87 -17.02 -3.22
C HIS A 353 -11.39 -15.98 -4.21
N ILE A 354 -10.62 -14.94 -4.44
CA ILE A 354 -11.04 -13.75 -5.19
C ILE A 354 -10.95 -13.97 -6.70
N ALA A 355 -9.86 -14.54 -7.19
CA ALA A 355 -9.66 -14.73 -8.62
C ALA A 355 -10.75 -15.63 -9.25
N SER A 356 -11.19 -16.67 -8.53
CA SER A 356 -12.27 -17.54 -9.00
C SER A 356 -13.62 -16.82 -8.97
N ILE A 357 -13.97 -16.16 -7.87
CA ILE A 357 -15.27 -15.50 -7.73
C ILE A 357 -15.45 -14.36 -8.72
N THR A 358 -14.40 -13.57 -9.00
CA THR A 358 -14.47 -12.47 -9.96
C THR A 358 -14.92 -12.96 -11.34
N ARG A 359 -14.32 -14.03 -11.85
CA ARG A 359 -14.69 -14.60 -13.16
C ARG A 359 -16.13 -15.11 -13.19
N GLN A 360 -16.56 -15.79 -12.13
CA GLN A 360 -17.91 -16.32 -12.05
C GLN A 360 -18.97 -15.21 -11.93
N LEU A 361 -18.67 -14.15 -11.18
CA LEU A 361 -19.55 -12.97 -11.09
C LEU A 361 -19.67 -12.25 -12.44
N MET A 362 -18.58 -12.11 -13.20
CA MET A 362 -18.63 -11.52 -14.56
C MET A 362 -19.53 -12.32 -15.51
N VAL A 363 -19.55 -13.64 -15.38
CA VAL A 363 -20.46 -14.50 -16.17
C VAL A 363 -21.91 -14.39 -15.67
N ARG A 364 -22.10 -14.31 -14.35
CA ARG A 364 -23.42 -14.25 -13.71
C ARG A 364 -24.11 -12.89 -13.87
N LEU A 365 -23.33 -11.82 -13.92
CA LEU A 365 -23.78 -10.41 -14.01
C LEU A 365 -23.10 -9.71 -15.20
N PRO A 366 -23.41 -10.10 -16.45
CA PRO A 366 -22.73 -9.61 -17.65
C PRO A 366 -22.92 -8.09 -17.90
N ASP A 367 -23.97 -7.49 -17.36
CA ASP A 367 -24.28 -6.07 -17.50
C ASP A 367 -23.44 -5.17 -16.57
N TYR A 368 -22.65 -5.75 -15.69
CA TYR A 368 -21.82 -5.02 -14.74
C TYR A 368 -20.33 -5.22 -15.03
N SER A 369 -19.57 -4.14 -14.90
CA SER A 369 -18.10 -4.24 -14.90
C SER A 369 -17.59 -4.58 -13.50
N PHE A 370 -16.45 -5.30 -13.47
CA PHE A 370 -15.78 -5.70 -12.23
C PHE A 370 -14.32 -5.26 -12.28
N ASP A 371 -13.85 -4.67 -11.18
CA ASP A 371 -12.43 -4.40 -10.90
C ASP A 371 -11.94 -5.39 -9.83
N GLY A 372 -11.19 -6.38 -10.26
CA GLY A 372 -10.75 -7.48 -9.39
C GLY A 372 -9.27 -7.82 -9.56
N PRO A 373 -8.72 -8.61 -8.63
CA PRO A 373 -7.36 -9.07 -8.71
C PRO A 373 -7.15 -10.06 -9.87
N GLY A 374 -5.99 -9.97 -10.48
CA GLY A 374 -5.64 -10.77 -11.64
C GLY A 374 -5.90 -10.08 -12.98
N MET A 375 -6.45 -8.87 -12.96
CA MET A 375 -6.73 -8.07 -14.15
C MET A 375 -5.53 -7.18 -14.58
N ALA A 376 -4.45 -7.13 -13.81
CA ALA A 376 -3.26 -6.37 -14.20
C ALA A 376 -2.26 -7.26 -14.94
N PRO A 377 -1.94 -6.96 -16.21
CA PRO A 377 -1.06 -7.79 -17.04
C PRO A 377 0.43 -7.67 -16.65
N PHE A 378 0.81 -6.68 -15.86
CA PHE A 378 2.19 -6.44 -15.42
C PHE A 378 2.27 -6.11 -13.92
N SER A 379 3.48 -6.25 -13.34
CA SER A 379 3.74 -5.85 -11.96
C SER A 379 3.75 -4.33 -11.83
N ARG A 380 3.17 -3.80 -10.76
CA ARG A 380 3.25 -2.37 -10.41
C ARG A 380 4.56 -2.09 -9.66
N ASP A 381 5.68 -2.40 -10.30
CA ASP A 381 7.02 -2.15 -9.77
C ASP A 381 7.40 -0.68 -10.02
N ILE A 382 7.19 0.14 -8.99
CA ILE A 382 7.39 1.59 -9.07
C ILE A 382 8.86 1.97 -9.22
N ASP A 383 9.77 1.10 -8.80
CA ASP A 383 11.20 1.34 -8.94
C ASP A 383 11.70 1.01 -10.35
N ASN A 384 10.93 0.25 -11.12
CA ASN A 384 11.25 -0.05 -12.49
C ASN A 384 10.99 1.16 -13.41
N PHE A 385 12.02 1.60 -14.12
CA PHE A 385 11.97 2.76 -15.03
C PHE A 385 10.88 2.62 -16.12
N TRP A 386 10.73 1.44 -16.71
CA TRP A 386 9.77 1.20 -17.79
C TRP A 386 8.33 1.14 -17.31
N PHE A 387 8.12 0.71 -16.06
CA PHE A 387 6.83 0.89 -15.41
C PHE A 387 6.48 2.38 -15.26
N LYS A 388 7.45 3.25 -14.91
CA LYS A 388 7.21 4.70 -14.82
C LYS A 388 6.80 5.30 -16.16
N ILE A 389 7.47 4.92 -17.25
CA ILE A 389 7.07 5.35 -18.60
C ILE A 389 5.72 4.78 -19.00
N SER A 390 5.41 3.52 -18.65
CA SER A 390 4.14 2.89 -18.99
C SER A 390 2.94 3.64 -18.43
N ARG A 391 3.08 4.33 -17.28
CA ARG A 391 2.04 5.21 -16.72
C ARG A 391 1.63 6.31 -17.71
N ILE A 392 2.60 6.89 -18.41
CA ILE A 392 2.34 7.93 -19.42
C ILE A 392 1.81 7.30 -20.72
N ALA A 393 2.39 6.20 -21.16
CA ALA A 393 2.02 5.50 -22.39
C ALA A 393 0.57 4.97 -22.38
N LEU A 394 0.08 4.54 -21.24
CA LEU A 394 -1.22 3.87 -21.06
C LEU A 394 -2.33 4.80 -20.54
N THR A 395 -2.02 6.09 -20.29
CA THR A 395 -3.00 7.09 -19.86
C THR A 395 -3.25 8.12 -20.94
N GLU A 396 -4.50 8.49 -21.13
CA GLU A 396 -4.86 9.54 -22.09
C GLU A 396 -4.57 10.94 -21.54
N PRO A 397 -4.08 11.87 -22.39
CA PRO A 397 -3.92 13.26 -22.01
C PRO A 397 -5.32 13.88 -21.77
N SER A 398 -5.59 14.25 -20.52
CA SER A 398 -6.81 14.94 -20.11
C SER A 398 -6.47 16.05 -19.12
N PRO A 399 -7.34 17.09 -18.96
CA PRO A 399 -7.12 18.14 -17.97
C PRO A 399 -6.94 17.59 -16.54
N HIS A 400 -7.69 16.55 -16.16
CA HIS A 400 -7.61 15.91 -14.83
C HIS A 400 -6.31 15.15 -14.63
N MET A 401 -5.71 14.59 -15.69
CA MET A 401 -4.46 13.85 -15.62
C MET A 401 -3.21 14.72 -15.85
N TYR A 402 -3.39 15.98 -16.26
CA TYR A 402 -2.26 16.82 -16.70
C TYR A 402 -1.20 16.99 -15.60
N ILE A 403 -1.62 17.41 -14.40
CA ILE A 403 -0.68 17.64 -13.28
C ILE A 403 0.03 16.34 -12.89
N ARG A 404 -0.70 15.23 -12.84
CA ARG A 404 -0.15 13.90 -12.51
C ARG A 404 0.86 13.44 -13.57
N ARG A 405 0.53 13.56 -14.83
CA ARG A 405 1.43 13.20 -15.94
C ARG A 405 2.65 14.10 -16.00
N LEU A 406 2.52 15.39 -15.68
CA LEU A 406 3.66 16.33 -15.60
C LEU A 406 4.63 15.92 -14.48
N ARG A 407 4.10 15.48 -13.34
CA ARG A 407 4.90 14.96 -12.22
C ARG A 407 5.65 13.68 -12.61
N TRP A 408 4.98 12.74 -13.28
CA TRP A 408 5.63 11.54 -13.80
C TRP A 408 6.74 11.85 -14.80
N SER A 409 6.53 12.86 -15.65
CA SER A 409 7.57 13.34 -16.57
C SER A 409 8.79 13.87 -15.83
N LYS A 410 8.58 14.65 -14.78
CA LYS A 410 9.68 15.17 -13.93
C LYS A 410 10.45 14.03 -13.26
N GLU A 411 9.75 13.03 -12.76
CA GLU A 411 10.35 11.84 -12.15
C GLU A 411 11.23 11.08 -13.14
N ILE A 412 10.71 10.84 -14.36
CA ILE A 412 11.41 10.14 -15.44
C ILE A 412 12.66 10.93 -15.87
N LEU A 413 12.54 12.22 -16.12
CA LEU A 413 13.67 13.07 -16.52
C LEU A 413 14.76 13.11 -15.46
N LYS A 414 14.38 13.26 -14.16
CA LYS A 414 15.34 13.21 -13.05
C LYS A 414 16.08 11.87 -13.00
N GLU A 415 15.41 10.77 -13.29
CA GLU A 415 16.04 9.45 -13.31
C GLU A 415 16.98 9.28 -14.49
N LEU A 416 16.58 9.72 -15.68
CA LEU A 416 17.45 9.74 -16.88
C LEU A 416 18.72 10.57 -16.63
N ASP A 417 18.60 11.77 -16.10
CA ASP A 417 19.73 12.63 -15.73
C ASP A 417 20.66 11.92 -14.72
N SER A 418 20.09 11.25 -13.72
CA SER A 418 20.87 10.55 -12.68
C SER A 418 21.71 9.39 -13.18
N ILE A 419 21.38 8.82 -14.34
CA ILE A 419 22.13 7.73 -15.00
C ILE A 419 23.02 8.21 -16.14
N GLY A 420 23.08 9.53 -16.35
CA GLY A 420 23.96 10.16 -17.33
C GLY A 420 23.37 10.31 -18.73
N VAL A 421 22.05 10.16 -18.89
CA VAL A 421 21.36 10.52 -20.15
C VAL A 421 21.21 12.04 -20.19
N ASP A 422 21.69 12.68 -21.25
CA ASP A 422 21.55 14.12 -21.41
C ASP A 422 20.10 14.48 -21.76
N VAL A 423 19.39 15.03 -20.76
CA VAL A 423 18.02 15.54 -20.87
C VAL A 423 17.93 16.99 -20.44
N SER A 424 19.07 17.70 -20.35
CA SER A 424 19.16 19.09 -19.83
C SER A 424 18.28 20.07 -20.60
N ASP A 425 18.11 19.88 -21.90
CA ASP A 425 17.31 20.74 -22.78
C ASP A 425 15.82 20.34 -22.84
N ILE A 426 15.39 19.31 -22.10
CA ILE A 426 14.04 18.76 -22.16
C ILE A 426 13.28 19.08 -20.89
N SER A 427 12.35 20.03 -20.96
CA SER A 427 11.41 20.30 -19.85
C SER A 427 10.35 19.20 -19.75
N GLU A 428 9.70 19.08 -18.57
CA GLU A 428 8.63 18.12 -18.33
C GLU A 428 7.47 18.26 -19.35
N LYS A 429 7.17 19.50 -19.77
CA LYS A 429 6.15 19.79 -20.77
C LYS A 429 6.56 19.31 -22.17
N GLN A 430 7.85 19.47 -22.52
CA GLN A 430 8.38 18.97 -23.80
C GLN A 430 8.38 17.45 -23.83
N PHE A 431 8.80 16.80 -22.75
CA PHE A 431 8.75 15.35 -22.62
C PHE A 431 7.33 14.81 -22.79
N LEU A 432 6.33 15.43 -22.14
CA LEU A 432 4.92 15.06 -22.35
C LEU A 432 4.44 15.25 -23.78
N ARG A 433 4.88 16.32 -24.46
CA ARG A 433 4.56 16.53 -25.89
C ARG A 433 5.15 15.42 -26.76
N ILE A 434 6.39 15.01 -26.49
CA ILE A 434 7.04 13.87 -27.16
C ILE A 434 6.18 12.61 -26.95
N CYS A 435 5.88 12.28 -25.70
CA CYS A 435 5.06 11.09 -25.38
C CYS A 435 3.69 11.12 -26.07
N ASN A 436 3.03 12.27 -26.08
CA ASN A 436 1.70 12.44 -26.69
C ASN A 436 1.73 12.41 -28.23
N SER A 437 2.87 12.69 -28.87
CA SER A 437 3.03 12.61 -30.33
C SER A 437 3.25 11.19 -30.84
N ILE A 438 3.59 10.26 -29.94
CA ILE A 438 3.84 8.86 -30.30
C ILE A 438 2.50 8.17 -30.55
N SER A 439 2.29 7.75 -31.79
CA SER A 439 1.18 6.86 -32.18
C SER A 439 1.70 5.44 -32.34
N VAL A 440 0.99 4.47 -31.74
CA VAL A 440 1.27 3.03 -31.86
C VAL A 440 -0.03 2.33 -32.21
N ASP A 441 -0.02 1.58 -33.30
CA ASP A 441 -1.16 0.79 -33.78
C ASP A 441 -0.90 -0.69 -33.49
N GLU A 442 -1.06 -1.07 -32.21
CA GLU A 442 -0.87 -2.42 -31.70
C GLU A 442 -2.00 -2.78 -30.72
N ASN A 443 -2.58 -3.96 -30.91
CA ASN A 443 -3.65 -4.49 -30.05
C ASN A 443 -3.14 -5.34 -28.88
N GLU A 444 -1.89 -5.79 -28.96
CA GLU A 444 -1.19 -6.56 -27.92
C GLU A 444 -0.47 -5.60 -27.00
N GLY A 445 -0.80 -5.64 -25.69
CA GLY A 445 -0.30 -4.66 -24.72
C GLY A 445 1.23 -4.63 -24.59
N LEU A 446 1.92 -5.79 -24.59
CA LEU A 446 3.38 -5.81 -24.52
C LEU A 446 4.02 -5.25 -25.78
N LYS A 447 3.52 -5.61 -26.97
CA LYS A 447 4.02 -5.05 -28.25
C LYS A 447 3.76 -3.55 -28.34
N TYR A 448 2.61 -3.08 -27.83
CA TYR A 448 2.31 -1.66 -27.75
C TYR A 448 3.36 -0.92 -26.91
N LEU A 449 3.67 -1.44 -25.70
CA LEU A 449 4.67 -0.82 -24.84
C LEU A 449 6.07 -0.90 -25.42
N GLU A 450 6.46 -2.04 -26.03
CA GLU A 450 7.75 -2.20 -26.70
C GLU A 450 7.93 -1.15 -27.81
N SER A 451 6.96 -1.04 -28.71
CA SER A 451 6.98 -0.02 -29.79
C SER A 451 6.99 1.41 -29.25
N PHE A 452 6.26 1.67 -28.16
CA PHE A 452 6.25 2.98 -27.52
C PHE A 452 7.61 3.32 -26.90
N PHE A 453 8.22 2.36 -26.20
CA PHE A 453 9.53 2.54 -25.55
C PHE A 453 10.64 2.75 -26.59
N ASP A 454 10.65 1.98 -27.68
CA ASP A 454 11.59 2.16 -28.77
C ASP A 454 11.50 3.56 -29.40
N LYS A 455 10.27 4.06 -29.60
CA LYS A 455 10.06 5.42 -30.12
C LYS A 455 10.54 6.50 -29.16
N ILE A 456 10.33 6.32 -27.84
CA ILE A 456 10.89 7.22 -26.82
C ILE A 456 12.41 7.19 -26.84
N CYS A 457 13.02 6.01 -26.83
CA CYS A 457 14.48 5.86 -26.90
C CYS A 457 15.06 6.56 -28.14
N ASN A 458 14.41 6.40 -29.29
CA ASN A 458 14.83 7.07 -30.53
C ASN A 458 14.73 8.60 -30.42
N HIS A 459 13.64 9.15 -29.83
CA HIS A 459 13.49 10.59 -29.63
C HIS A 459 14.52 11.18 -28.67
N LEU A 460 14.93 10.41 -27.68
CA LEU A 460 15.92 10.82 -26.68
C LEU A 460 17.35 10.38 -27.02
N SER A 461 17.55 9.73 -28.18
CA SER A 461 18.82 9.17 -28.61
C SER A 461 19.46 8.21 -27.60
N ILE A 462 18.61 7.41 -26.91
CA ILE A 462 19.04 6.43 -25.92
C ILE A 462 19.33 5.09 -26.61
N ILE A 463 20.52 4.56 -26.43
CA ILE A 463 20.89 3.19 -26.80
C ILE A 463 20.86 2.38 -25.49
N LEU A 464 19.92 1.43 -25.37
CA LEU A 464 19.70 0.70 -24.10
C LEU A 464 20.96 0.00 -23.58
N ASN A 465 21.77 -0.57 -24.47
CA ASN A 465 22.98 -1.29 -24.09
C ASN A 465 24.07 -0.40 -23.47
N ASP A 466 23.96 0.92 -23.62
CA ASP A 466 24.92 1.86 -23.05
C ASP A 466 24.57 2.18 -21.57
N TYR A 467 23.38 1.76 -21.10
CA TYR A 467 22.86 2.05 -19.76
C TYR A 467 22.40 0.77 -19.07
N ASP A 468 23.29 0.13 -18.30
CA ASP A 468 23.01 -1.15 -17.60
C ASP A 468 21.68 -1.16 -16.84
N MET A 469 21.38 -0.08 -16.10
CA MET A 469 20.15 0.02 -15.32
C MET A 469 18.90 -0.01 -16.21
N LEU A 470 18.87 0.74 -17.31
CA LEU A 470 17.72 0.77 -18.22
C LEU A 470 17.51 -0.60 -18.87
N ASN A 471 18.60 -1.26 -19.26
CA ASN A 471 18.54 -2.58 -19.89
C ASN A 471 18.06 -3.65 -18.89
N GLU A 472 18.59 -3.68 -17.66
CA GLU A 472 18.12 -4.59 -16.62
C GLU A 472 16.62 -4.39 -16.29
N HIS A 473 16.19 -3.13 -16.13
CA HIS A 473 14.79 -2.81 -15.89
C HIS A 473 13.88 -3.19 -17.07
N TYR A 474 14.39 -3.06 -18.31
CA TYR A 474 13.66 -3.46 -19.52
C TYR A 474 13.40 -4.96 -19.54
N ILE A 475 14.45 -5.74 -19.38
CA ILE A 475 14.37 -7.20 -19.37
C ILE A 475 13.43 -7.68 -18.24
N SER A 476 13.64 -7.15 -17.03
CA SER A 476 12.81 -7.51 -15.87
C SER A 476 11.33 -7.17 -16.07
N PHE A 477 11.01 -6.00 -16.63
CA PHE A 477 9.64 -5.58 -16.91
C PHE A 477 8.95 -6.52 -17.91
N PHE A 478 9.58 -6.83 -19.04
CA PHE A 478 8.98 -7.65 -20.08
C PHE A 478 8.91 -9.14 -19.68
N GLU A 479 9.96 -9.71 -19.08
CA GLU A 479 9.95 -11.11 -18.61
C GLU A 479 8.89 -11.33 -17.53
N SER A 480 8.84 -10.45 -16.52
CA SER A 480 7.85 -10.56 -15.44
C SER A 480 6.41 -10.41 -15.94
N SER A 481 6.19 -9.48 -16.88
CA SER A 481 4.88 -9.25 -17.50
C SER A 481 4.44 -10.44 -18.35
N LYS A 482 5.33 -11.00 -19.18
CA LYS A 482 5.05 -12.18 -19.98
C LYS A 482 4.67 -13.38 -19.14
N ASN A 483 5.47 -13.70 -18.11
CA ASN A 483 5.20 -14.79 -17.19
C ASN A 483 3.84 -14.62 -16.48
N ARG A 484 3.49 -13.37 -16.13
CA ARG A 484 2.22 -13.05 -15.50
C ARG A 484 1.03 -13.24 -16.45
N ILE A 485 1.13 -12.75 -17.69
CA ILE A 485 0.10 -12.91 -18.73
C ILE A 485 -0.13 -14.41 -18.99
N GLU A 486 0.92 -15.19 -19.24
CA GLU A 486 0.82 -16.64 -19.48
C GLU A 486 0.14 -17.38 -18.33
N ARG A 487 0.42 -16.99 -17.09
CA ARG A 487 -0.26 -17.55 -15.91
C ARG A 487 -1.75 -17.21 -15.90
N LEU A 488 -2.10 -15.93 -16.12
CA LEU A 488 -3.48 -15.46 -16.09
C LEU A 488 -4.32 -16.02 -17.26
N GLU A 489 -3.71 -16.21 -18.42
CA GLU A 489 -4.35 -16.87 -19.56
C GLU A 489 -4.66 -18.35 -19.27
N LYS A 490 -3.71 -19.08 -18.65
CA LYS A 490 -3.95 -20.46 -18.16
C LYS A 490 -5.05 -20.53 -17.10
N GLU A 491 -5.23 -19.47 -16.32
CA GLU A 491 -6.30 -19.31 -15.35
C GLU A 491 -7.65 -18.87 -15.98
N GLY A 492 -7.69 -18.68 -17.32
CA GLY A 492 -8.91 -18.38 -18.08
C GLY A 492 -9.15 -16.92 -18.42
N SER A 493 -8.14 -16.05 -18.24
CA SER A 493 -8.24 -14.62 -18.60
C SER A 493 -7.72 -14.33 -20.01
N SER A 494 -8.43 -14.78 -21.05
CA SER A 494 -7.98 -14.73 -22.45
C SER A 494 -7.74 -13.34 -23.04
N SER A 495 -8.29 -12.28 -22.42
CA SER A 495 -8.13 -10.89 -22.89
C SER A 495 -7.03 -10.10 -22.15
N ILE A 496 -6.32 -10.73 -21.20
CA ILE A 496 -5.38 -10.03 -20.34
C ILE A 496 -4.20 -9.44 -21.10
N GLY A 497 -3.76 -10.08 -22.19
CA GLY A 497 -2.68 -9.57 -23.06
C GLY A 497 -3.09 -8.40 -23.96
N LYS A 498 -4.38 -8.05 -24.06
CA LYS A 498 -4.86 -6.95 -24.89
C LYS A 498 -4.55 -5.59 -24.30
N ILE A 499 -4.36 -4.58 -25.17
CA ILE A 499 -4.02 -3.20 -24.76
C ILE A 499 -5.07 -2.56 -23.83
N GLU A 500 -6.35 -2.92 -24.00
CA GLU A 500 -7.42 -2.44 -23.12
C GLU A 500 -7.21 -2.86 -21.67
N SER A 501 -6.74 -4.09 -21.42
CA SER A 501 -6.41 -4.59 -20.09
C SER A 501 -5.23 -3.84 -19.47
N PHE A 502 -4.24 -3.44 -20.29
CA PHE A 502 -3.12 -2.62 -19.85
C PHE A 502 -3.57 -1.21 -19.47
N ARG A 503 -4.41 -0.57 -20.28
CA ARG A 503 -4.95 0.77 -20.01
C ARG A 503 -5.83 0.80 -18.76
N LYS A 504 -6.59 -0.26 -18.49
CA LYS A 504 -7.41 -0.38 -17.26
C LYS A 504 -6.61 -0.27 -15.97
N VAL A 505 -5.32 -0.65 -15.97
CA VAL A 505 -4.45 -0.57 -14.77
C VAL A 505 -4.32 0.86 -14.23
N PHE A 506 -4.41 1.87 -15.11
CA PHE A 506 -4.27 3.29 -14.76
C PHE A 506 -5.56 4.11 -14.89
N LYS A 507 -6.66 3.49 -15.31
CA LYS A 507 -7.98 4.14 -15.27
C LYS A 507 -8.48 4.23 -13.83
N GLN A 508 -9.35 5.20 -13.57
CA GLN A 508 -10.14 5.18 -12.34
C GLN A 508 -10.93 3.87 -12.28
N LYS A 509 -11.12 3.35 -11.07
CA LYS A 509 -11.90 2.15 -10.84
C LYS A 509 -13.28 2.31 -11.47
N ASP A 510 -13.67 1.33 -12.26
CA ASP A 510 -14.96 1.30 -12.93
C ASP A 510 -15.62 -0.05 -12.68
N GLY A 511 -16.78 0.01 -12.01
CA GLY A 511 -17.54 -1.16 -11.64
C GLY A 511 -17.33 -1.66 -10.21
N ILE A 512 -17.84 -2.86 -9.96
CA ILE A 512 -17.83 -3.51 -8.66
C ILE A 512 -16.40 -3.94 -8.31
N THR A 513 -15.90 -3.48 -7.19
CA THR A 513 -14.55 -3.86 -6.72
C THR A 513 -14.58 -5.27 -6.10
N VAL A 514 -13.65 -6.13 -6.50
CA VAL A 514 -13.41 -7.43 -5.85
C VAL A 514 -11.98 -7.46 -5.33
N SER A 515 -11.77 -7.61 -4.02
CA SER A 515 -10.44 -7.45 -3.42
C SER A 515 -10.25 -8.32 -2.17
N THR A 516 -9.02 -8.32 -1.62
CA THR A 516 -8.80 -8.87 -0.27
C THR A 516 -9.13 -7.83 0.80
N ILE A 517 -9.36 -8.29 2.05
CA ILE A 517 -9.52 -7.38 3.20
C ILE A 517 -8.30 -6.46 3.33
N HIS A 518 -7.10 -6.98 3.08
CA HIS A 518 -5.86 -6.18 3.07
C HIS A 518 -5.82 -5.17 1.92
N GLY A 519 -6.34 -5.57 0.76
CA GLY A 519 -6.30 -4.74 -0.46
C GLY A 519 -7.24 -3.52 -0.41
N VAL A 520 -8.29 -3.56 0.41
CA VAL A 520 -9.22 -2.43 0.58
C VAL A 520 -8.86 -1.49 1.72
N LYS A 521 -7.71 -1.72 2.38
CA LYS A 521 -7.25 -0.80 3.41
C LYS A 521 -6.96 0.58 2.81
N GLY A 522 -7.51 1.63 3.42
CA GLY A 522 -7.44 3.00 2.90
C GLY A 522 -8.62 3.40 2.00
N GLU A 523 -9.39 2.43 1.49
CA GLU A 523 -10.55 2.67 0.63
C GLU A 523 -11.87 2.71 1.41
N GLU A 524 -12.95 3.07 0.72
CA GLU A 524 -14.29 3.14 1.31
C GLU A 524 -15.36 2.94 0.24
N TYR A 525 -16.45 2.28 0.60
CA TYR A 525 -17.55 1.92 -0.28
C TYR A 525 -18.89 2.08 0.42
N ASP A 526 -19.97 2.32 -0.32
CA ASP A 526 -21.31 2.36 0.25
C ASP A 526 -21.72 0.99 0.76
N THR A 527 -21.38 -0.07 0.02
CA THR A 527 -21.68 -1.45 0.40
C THR A 527 -20.42 -2.32 0.42
N MET A 528 -20.26 -3.04 1.52
CA MET A 528 -19.23 -4.08 1.67
C MET A 528 -19.90 -5.46 1.75
N ILE A 529 -19.40 -6.41 0.96
CA ILE A 529 -19.82 -7.82 0.97
C ILE A 529 -18.59 -8.67 1.28
N GLY A 530 -18.52 -9.22 2.50
CA GLY A 530 -17.44 -10.08 2.94
C GLY A 530 -17.82 -11.54 2.91
N PHE A 531 -17.03 -12.40 2.26
CA PHE A 531 -17.26 -13.85 2.21
C PHE A 531 -15.99 -14.64 2.59
N ALA A 532 -16.12 -15.95 2.74
CA ALA A 532 -15.05 -16.82 3.25
C ALA A 532 -14.53 -16.42 4.63
N LEU A 533 -15.39 -15.81 5.46
CA LEU A 533 -15.04 -15.39 6.82
C LEU A 533 -15.14 -16.61 7.75
N LEU A 534 -14.15 -17.47 7.62
CA LEU A 534 -14.10 -18.80 8.24
C LEU A 534 -12.85 -18.94 9.11
N ASP A 535 -12.94 -19.82 10.09
CA ASP A 535 -11.81 -20.27 10.89
C ASP A 535 -10.67 -20.78 10.00
N ASP A 536 -9.41 -20.60 10.40
CA ASP A 536 -8.18 -20.81 9.61
C ASP A 536 -7.96 -19.79 8.47
N TYR A 537 -8.94 -18.95 8.14
CA TYR A 537 -8.79 -17.84 7.21
C TYR A 537 -8.83 -16.49 7.93
N VAL A 538 -9.73 -16.36 8.90
CA VAL A 538 -9.82 -15.23 9.84
C VAL A 538 -10.04 -15.77 11.25
N PRO A 539 -8.98 -15.86 12.05
CA PRO A 539 -7.57 -15.60 11.76
C PRO A 539 -6.93 -16.63 10.83
N HIS A 540 -5.80 -16.29 10.22
CA HIS A 540 -5.04 -17.27 9.44
C HIS A 540 -4.47 -18.35 10.37
N PHE A 541 -4.51 -19.64 9.97
CA PHE A 541 -4.11 -20.80 10.80
C PHE A 541 -2.66 -20.73 11.34
N ASN A 542 -1.79 -19.97 10.69
CA ASN A 542 -0.41 -19.76 11.11
C ASN A 542 -0.23 -18.57 12.05
N ASP A 543 -1.30 -17.85 12.37
CA ASP A 543 -1.20 -16.63 13.16
C ASP A 543 -1.20 -16.93 14.67
N LYS A 544 -0.07 -16.68 15.34
CA LYS A 544 0.08 -16.87 16.79
C LYS A 544 -0.74 -15.89 17.64
N SER A 545 -1.11 -14.75 17.06
CA SER A 545 -1.95 -13.72 17.71
C SER A 545 -3.37 -13.75 17.12
N GLY A 546 -3.86 -14.94 16.79
CA GLY A 546 -4.99 -15.19 15.93
C GLY A 546 -6.23 -14.37 16.27
N ASP A 547 -6.64 -14.34 17.53
CA ASP A 547 -7.86 -13.63 17.95
C ASP A 547 -7.75 -12.11 17.72
N GLU A 548 -6.67 -11.47 18.18
CA GLU A 548 -6.44 -10.04 17.99
C GLU A 548 -6.38 -9.65 16.50
N ASN A 549 -5.73 -10.47 15.67
CA ASN A 549 -5.65 -10.21 14.25
C ASN A 549 -6.99 -10.44 13.53
N ALA A 550 -7.79 -11.42 13.97
CA ALA A 550 -9.16 -11.60 13.47
C ALA A 550 -10.02 -10.36 13.76
N GLN A 551 -9.98 -9.85 15.00
CA GLN A 551 -10.66 -8.62 15.39
C GLN A 551 -10.26 -7.45 14.49
N LYS A 552 -8.97 -7.21 14.29
CA LYS A 552 -8.46 -6.14 13.42
C LYS A 552 -8.88 -6.29 11.96
N LEU A 553 -8.88 -7.52 11.42
CA LEU A 553 -9.35 -7.77 10.05
C LEU A 553 -10.86 -7.49 9.90
N LEU A 554 -11.67 -7.92 10.88
CA LEU A 554 -13.11 -7.64 10.90
C LEU A 554 -13.40 -6.15 11.11
N TYR A 555 -12.62 -5.49 11.96
CA TYR A 555 -12.68 -4.04 12.13
C TYR A 555 -12.37 -3.30 10.82
N VAL A 556 -11.29 -3.67 10.12
CA VAL A 556 -10.97 -3.07 8.82
C VAL A 556 -12.07 -3.32 7.83
N LEU A 557 -12.54 -4.56 7.66
CA LEU A 557 -13.60 -4.92 6.73
C LEU A 557 -14.86 -4.06 6.96
N ALA A 558 -15.38 -4.05 8.19
CA ALA A 558 -16.62 -3.37 8.50
C ALA A 558 -16.49 -1.84 8.44
N SER A 559 -15.33 -1.30 8.85
CA SER A 559 -15.08 0.16 8.80
C SER A 559 -14.88 0.73 7.38
N ARG A 560 -14.86 -0.12 6.34
CA ARG A 560 -14.88 0.32 4.92
C ARG A 560 -16.28 0.63 4.42
N ALA A 561 -17.32 0.10 5.09
CA ALA A 561 -18.70 0.35 4.70
C ALA A 561 -19.16 1.75 5.15
N ARG A 562 -19.81 2.47 4.23
CA ARG A 562 -20.54 3.71 4.56
C ARG A 562 -21.98 3.42 4.97
N LYS A 563 -22.66 2.55 4.21
CA LYS A 563 -24.11 2.33 4.30
C LYS A 563 -24.50 0.90 4.65
N ASN A 564 -24.05 -0.12 3.87
CA ASN A 564 -24.50 -1.49 4.04
C ASN A 564 -23.31 -2.46 4.21
N LEU A 565 -23.54 -3.52 5.01
CA LEU A 565 -22.53 -4.54 5.29
C LEU A 565 -23.16 -5.93 5.23
N HIS A 566 -22.66 -6.77 4.33
CA HIS A 566 -23.11 -8.15 4.21
C HIS A 566 -21.94 -9.10 4.51
N ILE A 567 -22.17 -10.03 5.43
CA ILE A 567 -21.17 -10.95 5.97
C ILE A 567 -21.60 -12.38 5.65
N ILE A 568 -20.70 -13.19 5.10
CA ILE A 568 -20.98 -14.57 4.73
C ILE A 568 -19.88 -15.48 5.28
N SER A 569 -20.30 -16.52 5.99
CA SER A 569 -19.46 -17.63 6.42
C SER A 569 -20.03 -18.91 5.83
N GLU A 570 -19.77 -19.15 4.55
CA GLU A 570 -20.37 -20.26 3.80
C GLU A 570 -19.87 -21.62 4.30
N SER A 571 -20.73 -22.63 4.25
CA SER A 571 -20.42 -24.01 4.62
C SER A 571 -19.79 -24.79 3.45
N GLY A 572 -19.10 -25.90 3.76
CA GLY A 572 -18.52 -26.80 2.76
C GLY A 572 -17.16 -26.35 2.21
N ARG A 573 -16.65 -25.17 2.54
CA ARG A 573 -15.33 -24.73 2.10
C ARG A 573 -14.22 -25.43 2.89
N GLY A 574 -13.19 -25.90 2.19
CA GLY A 574 -12.03 -26.53 2.82
C GLY A 574 -12.33 -27.91 3.39
N VAL A 575 -13.30 -28.64 2.83
CA VAL A 575 -13.59 -30.05 3.16
C VAL A 575 -12.34 -30.89 2.93
N ASN A 576 -11.92 -31.63 3.93
CA ASN A 576 -10.83 -32.57 3.87
C ASN A 576 -11.04 -33.73 4.88
N LYS A 577 -10.10 -34.69 4.92
CA LYS A 577 -10.15 -35.85 5.83
C LYS A 577 -10.33 -35.46 7.32
N TYR A 578 -9.80 -34.33 7.73
CA TYR A 578 -9.83 -33.86 9.13
C TYR A 578 -11.00 -32.90 9.41
N LYS A 579 -11.53 -32.26 8.38
CA LYS A 579 -12.67 -31.33 8.44
C LYS A 579 -13.73 -31.74 7.43
N PRO A 580 -14.50 -32.82 7.70
CA PRO A 580 -15.46 -33.38 6.73
C PRO A 580 -16.66 -32.46 6.45
N LYS A 581 -16.95 -31.51 7.33
CA LYS A 581 -17.99 -30.47 7.13
C LYS A 581 -17.42 -29.16 6.58
N GLY A 582 -16.11 -29.12 6.29
CA GLY A 582 -15.40 -27.89 5.93
C GLY A 582 -15.00 -27.06 7.15
N LYS A 583 -14.60 -25.82 6.89
CA LYS A 583 -14.24 -24.84 7.92
C LYS A 583 -15.48 -24.26 8.57
N LEU A 584 -15.40 -23.94 9.84
CA LEU A 584 -16.46 -23.28 10.60
C LEU A 584 -16.41 -21.76 10.42
N PRO A 585 -17.48 -21.04 10.71
CA PRO A 585 -17.46 -19.58 10.77
C PRO A 585 -16.40 -19.05 11.74
N THR A 586 -15.85 -17.87 11.45
CA THR A 586 -14.88 -17.16 12.32
C THR A 586 -15.43 -17.04 13.75
N PRO A 587 -14.68 -17.46 14.79
CA PRO A 587 -15.16 -17.44 16.19
C PRO A 587 -15.67 -16.07 16.64
N ASN A 588 -14.95 -15.00 16.32
CA ASN A 588 -15.33 -13.63 16.69
C ASN A 588 -16.71 -13.20 16.15
N LEU A 589 -17.14 -13.73 15.00
CA LEU A 589 -18.47 -13.47 14.43
C LEU A 589 -19.55 -14.28 15.14
N ILE A 590 -19.23 -15.50 15.60
CA ILE A 590 -20.17 -16.36 16.36
C ILE A 590 -20.39 -15.78 17.78
N GLU A 591 -19.32 -15.29 18.40
CA GLU A 591 -19.34 -14.73 19.75
C GLU A 591 -20.06 -13.39 19.80
N TYR A 592 -20.01 -12.62 18.73
CA TYR A 592 -20.71 -11.35 18.61
C TYR A 592 -22.21 -11.56 18.49
N LYS A 593 -22.94 -11.40 19.60
CA LYS A 593 -24.40 -11.53 19.67
C LYS A 593 -25.10 -10.28 19.12
N TYR A 594 -24.81 -9.94 17.87
CA TYR A 594 -25.41 -8.82 17.16
C TYR A 594 -26.79 -9.23 16.59
N GLN A 595 -27.73 -8.29 16.59
CA GLN A 595 -29.04 -8.48 15.95
C GLN A 595 -28.95 -8.11 14.47
N TYR A 596 -28.64 -9.10 13.63
CA TYR A 596 -28.54 -8.93 12.19
C TYR A 596 -29.89 -8.72 11.52
N ASP A 597 -29.92 -7.96 10.43
CA ASP A 597 -31.11 -7.79 9.61
C ASP A 597 -31.40 -9.06 8.80
N ASP A 598 -32.68 -9.42 8.67
CA ASP A 598 -33.10 -10.58 7.89
C ASP A 598 -33.40 -10.15 6.44
N MET A 599 -32.60 -10.66 5.49
CA MET A 599 -32.79 -10.39 4.06
C MET A 599 -34.15 -10.85 3.53
N LYS A 600 -34.77 -11.86 4.13
CA LYS A 600 -36.11 -12.33 3.73
C LYS A 600 -37.21 -11.28 3.89
N LEU A 601 -36.95 -10.23 4.65
CA LEU A 601 -37.87 -9.10 4.82
C LEU A 601 -37.76 -8.08 3.66
N TYR A 602 -36.80 -8.24 2.79
CA TYR A 602 -36.50 -7.31 1.72
C TYR A 602 -36.65 -7.91 0.30
N TYR A 603 -36.94 -9.23 0.22
CA TYR A 603 -37.28 -9.95 -1.04
C TYR A 603 -38.75 -10.23 -1.19
#